data_52267b2f58c690f715b2883ed64d1970
#
_entry.id   52267b2f58c690f715b2883ed64d1970
#
_cell.length_a   1.000
_cell.length_b   1.000
_cell.length_c   1.000
_cell.angle_alpha   90.00
_cell.angle_beta   90.00
_cell.angle_gamma   90.00
#
_symmetry.space_group_name_H-M   'P 1'
#
loop_
_entity.id
_entity.type
_entity.pdbx_description
1 polymer ?
#
loop_
_entity_poly.entity_id
_entity_poly.type
_entity_poly.pdbx_seq_one_letter_code
_entity_poly.pdbx_strand_id
1 'polypeptide(L)'
;MQEMKPVKEGKVREIYDNGDSLIMVATDRISCFDVILNNEVTKKGTVLTQMSKFWFDMTQDILPNHMISVDVKDMPEFFQQDKFDGNSMMCRKLDMIPVECIVRGYITGSGWASYQKNGTVCGITLPEGLKESDKLPEPIYTPSTKAEIGDHDENISFEQSVTHLEKYYPGHGQEYAEKIRDYTIALYKKCAEYALSKGIIIADTKFECGLDENGNIVIGDEMLTPDSSRFWPADGYEPGHGQPSFDKQFARDWLKANPDNDWTLPQEIVDKTIDKYLQAYEMLTGEKLK
;
A
#
# COMPACT_ATOMS: atom_id res chain seq x y z
N MET A 1 -1.74 -32.93 9.80
CA MET A 1 -1.44 -31.64 9.16
C MET A 1 0.00 -31.26 9.49
N GLN A 2 0.84 -31.02 8.48
CA GLN A 2 2.21 -30.56 8.69
C GLN A 2 2.16 -29.04 8.96
N GLU A 3 2.72 -28.59 10.08
CA GLU A 3 2.83 -27.17 10.40
C GLU A 3 3.80 -26.48 9.45
N MET A 4 3.39 -25.34 8.89
CA MET A 4 4.26 -24.48 8.08
C MET A 4 4.68 -23.26 8.90
N LYS A 5 5.91 -22.82 8.71
CA LYS A 5 6.44 -21.60 9.34
C LYS A 5 6.69 -20.54 8.27
N PRO A 6 6.44 -19.25 8.58
CA PRO A 6 6.75 -18.21 7.64
C PRO A 6 8.25 -18.12 7.39
N VAL A 7 8.64 -17.88 6.14
CA VAL A 7 10.04 -17.61 5.76
C VAL A 7 10.40 -16.14 5.97
N LYS A 8 9.38 -15.29 6.09
CA LYS A 8 9.53 -13.87 6.43
C LYS A 8 8.31 -13.39 7.22
N GLU A 9 8.57 -12.69 8.31
CA GLU A 9 7.57 -11.99 9.10
C GLU A 9 7.79 -10.48 8.98
N GLY A 10 6.81 -9.78 8.39
CA GLY A 10 6.75 -8.33 8.38
C GLY A 10 5.94 -7.79 9.56
N LYS A 11 5.79 -6.47 9.63
CA LYS A 11 5.01 -5.82 10.70
C LYS A 11 3.55 -6.29 10.72
N VAL A 12 2.95 -6.52 9.54
CA VAL A 12 1.53 -6.87 9.39
C VAL A 12 1.30 -8.09 8.49
N ARG A 13 2.34 -8.66 7.89
CA ARG A 13 2.24 -9.81 6.97
C ARG A 13 3.23 -10.89 7.29
N GLU A 14 2.82 -12.10 7.00
CA GLU A 14 3.65 -13.30 7.04
C GLU A 14 3.72 -13.90 5.65
N ILE A 15 4.90 -14.32 5.23
CA ILE A 15 5.15 -14.92 3.93
C ILE A 15 5.63 -16.35 4.13
N TYR A 16 4.96 -17.28 3.47
CA TYR A 16 5.26 -18.71 3.50
C TYR A 16 5.74 -19.17 2.13
N ASP A 17 6.77 -19.99 2.11
CA ASP A 17 7.24 -20.64 0.88
C ASP A 17 6.35 -21.85 0.57
N ASN A 18 5.78 -21.89 -0.61
CA ASN A 18 4.93 -22.97 -1.11
C ASN A 18 5.55 -23.64 -2.37
N GLY A 19 6.89 -23.76 -2.42
CA GLY A 19 7.59 -24.32 -3.58
C GLY A 19 7.61 -23.35 -4.77
N ASP A 20 6.75 -23.53 -5.73
CA ASP A 20 6.70 -22.67 -6.92
C ASP A 20 5.96 -21.35 -6.70
N SER A 21 5.34 -21.18 -5.54
CA SER A 21 4.57 -20.00 -5.18
C SER A 21 4.89 -19.53 -3.75
N LEU A 22 4.30 -18.40 -3.37
CA LEU A 22 4.28 -17.90 -2.00
C LEU A 22 2.85 -17.85 -1.50
N ILE A 23 2.67 -17.97 -0.18
CA ILE A 23 1.41 -17.63 0.47
C ILE A 23 1.67 -16.43 1.39
N MET A 24 0.97 -15.35 1.12
CA MET A 24 1.00 -14.13 1.90
C MET A 24 -0.22 -14.08 2.81
N VAL A 25 0.00 -14.03 4.11
CA VAL A 25 -1.04 -13.90 5.12
C VAL A 25 -1.00 -12.49 5.69
N ALA A 26 -2.05 -11.72 5.46
CA ALA A 26 -2.24 -10.45 6.13
C ALA A 26 -2.81 -10.70 7.53
N THR A 27 -2.07 -10.28 8.56
CA THR A 27 -2.51 -10.46 9.95
C THR A 27 -3.39 -9.30 10.41
N ASP A 28 -4.00 -9.46 11.56
CA ASP A 28 -4.77 -8.40 12.23
C ASP A 28 -3.89 -7.46 13.07
N ARG A 29 -2.56 -7.64 13.01
CA ARG A 29 -1.61 -6.72 13.65
C ARG A 29 -1.73 -5.33 13.04
N ILE A 30 -1.57 -4.31 13.88
CA ILE A 30 -1.50 -2.92 13.47
C ILE A 30 -0.16 -2.33 13.87
N SER A 31 0.44 -1.56 12.98
CA SER A 31 1.69 -0.84 13.23
C SER A 31 1.46 0.66 13.09
N CYS A 32 1.92 1.42 14.07
CA CYS A 32 1.96 2.88 14.06
C CYS A 32 3.36 3.35 14.45
N PHE A 33 3.88 4.37 13.76
CA PHE A 33 5.23 4.92 14.04
C PHE A 33 6.32 3.84 14.09
N ASP A 34 6.26 2.89 13.17
CA ASP A 34 7.15 1.73 13.03
C ASP A 34 7.12 0.71 14.17
N VAL A 35 6.22 0.87 15.13
CA VAL A 35 6.00 -0.05 16.24
C VAL A 35 4.73 -0.88 16.00
N ILE A 36 4.82 -2.20 16.20
CA ILE A 36 3.65 -3.09 16.23
C ILE A 36 2.96 -2.89 17.58
N LEU A 37 1.66 -2.57 17.56
CA LEU A 37 0.90 -2.36 18.77
C LEU A 37 0.56 -3.68 19.46
N ASN A 38 0.24 -3.62 20.74
CA ASN A 38 -0.17 -4.80 21.51
C ASN A 38 -1.58 -5.31 21.14
N ASN A 39 -2.39 -4.45 20.52
CA ASN A 39 -3.71 -4.83 20.05
C ASN A 39 -3.66 -5.47 18.66
N GLU A 40 -4.61 -6.36 18.41
CA GLU A 40 -5.01 -6.77 17.07
C GLU A 40 -6.30 -6.05 16.67
N VAL A 41 -6.45 -5.77 15.38
CA VAL A 41 -7.65 -5.17 14.79
C VAL A 41 -8.33 -6.25 13.96
N THR A 42 -9.29 -6.93 14.57
CA THR A 42 -10.00 -8.07 13.99
C THR A 42 -10.56 -7.74 12.59
N LYS A 43 -10.37 -8.63 11.63
CA LYS A 43 -10.71 -8.49 10.21
C LYS A 43 -9.85 -7.52 9.40
N LYS A 44 -8.89 -6.84 10.00
CA LYS A 44 -7.98 -5.94 9.25
C LYS A 44 -7.26 -6.69 8.13
N GLY A 45 -6.70 -7.85 8.44
CA GLY A 45 -6.00 -8.68 7.45
C GLY A 45 -6.90 -9.10 6.28
N THR A 46 -8.16 -9.45 6.58
CA THR A 46 -9.15 -9.77 5.55
C THR A 46 -9.46 -8.57 4.67
N VAL A 47 -9.65 -7.38 5.23
CA VAL A 47 -9.86 -6.16 4.42
C VAL A 47 -8.69 -5.93 3.47
N LEU A 48 -7.44 -6.02 3.95
CA LEU A 48 -6.25 -5.80 3.13
C LEU A 48 -6.17 -6.78 1.95
N THR A 49 -6.41 -8.06 2.20
CA THR A 49 -6.35 -9.10 1.17
C THR A 49 -7.49 -8.96 0.16
N GLN A 50 -8.72 -8.79 0.61
CA GLN A 50 -9.89 -8.69 -0.28
C GLN A 50 -9.90 -7.38 -1.07
N MET A 51 -9.41 -6.28 -0.50
CA MET A 51 -9.27 -5.02 -1.22
C MET A 51 -8.18 -5.11 -2.30
N SER A 52 -7.03 -5.72 -2.00
CA SER A 52 -5.99 -5.98 -3.01
C SER A 52 -6.52 -6.84 -4.15
N LYS A 53 -7.24 -7.92 -3.84
CA LYS A 53 -7.90 -8.77 -4.85
C LYS A 53 -8.81 -7.95 -5.75
N PHE A 54 -9.67 -7.10 -5.18
CA PHE A 54 -10.59 -6.25 -5.93
C PHE A 54 -9.85 -5.39 -6.97
N TRP A 55 -8.77 -4.73 -6.57
CA TRP A 55 -7.98 -3.89 -7.48
C TRP A 55 -7.18 -4.72 -8.49
N PHE A 56 -6.63 -5.85 -8.09
CA PHE A 56 -5.93 -6.74 -9.01
C PHE A 56 -6.85 -7.24 -10.13
N ASP A 57 -8.07 -7.62 -9.80
CA ASP A 57 -9.05 -8.04 -10.79
C ASP A 57 -9.43 -6.92 -11.77
N MET A 58 -9.51 -5.68 -11.26
CA MET A 58 -9.93 -4.51 -12.05
C MET A 58 -8.84 -3.99 -13.01
N THR A 59 -7.57 -4.27 -12.74
CA THR A 59 -6.43 -3.60 -13.39
C THR A 59 -5.58 -4.53 -14.26
N GLN A 60 -6.02 -5.74 -14.53
CA GLN A 60 -5.30 -6.71 -15.37
C GLN A 60 -5.03 -6.21 -16.79
N ASP A 61 -5.85 -5.30 -17.29
CA ASP A 61 -5.70 -4.66 -18.59
C ASP A 61 -4.51 -3.67 -18.66
N ILE A 62 -4.01 -3.20 -17.52
CA ILE A 62 -2.88 -2.27 -17.44
C ILE A 62 -1.58 -3.02 -17.16
N LEU A 63 -1.56 -3.83 -16.11
CA LEU A 63 -0.37 -4.56 -15.66
C LEU A 63 -0.78 -5.87 -15.00
N PRO A 64 -0.10 -6.99 -15.32
CA PRO A 64 -0.28 -8.24 -14.58
C PRO A 64 0.05 -8.07 -13.11
N ASN A 65 -0.55 -8.89 -12.26
CA ASN A 65 -0.26 -8.96 -10.84
C ASN A 65 0.14 -10.38 -10.42
N HIS A 66 0.67 -10.51 -9.21
CA HIS A 66 1.19 -11.76 -8.70
C HIS A 66 0.14 -12.70 -8.10
N MET A 67 -1.10 -12.27 -7.97
CA MET A 67 -2.16 -13.09 -7.36
C MET A 67 -2.46 -14.32 -8.20
N ILE A 68 -2.45 -15.49 -7.56
CA ILE A 68 -2.90 -16.75 -8.13
C ILE A 68 -4.31 -17.06 -7.63
N SER A 69 -4.50 -17.07 -6.29
CA SER A 69 -5.80 -17.34 -5.66
C SER A 69 -5.86 -16.74 -4.26
N VAL A 70 -7.08 -16.41 -3.82
CA VAL A 70 -7.39 -16.08 -2.43
C VAL A 70 -8.28 -17.16 -1.77
N ASP A 71 -8.64 -18.21 -2.48
CA ASP A 71 -9.38 -19.34 -1.92
C ASP A 71 -8.41 -20.28 -1.20
N VAL A 72 -8.59 -20.46 0.09
CA VAL A 72 -7.73 -21.34 0.88
C VAL A 72 -7.82 -22.82 0.45
N LYS A 73 -8.86 -23.21 -0.30
CA LYS A 73 -8.99 -24.55 -0.87
C LYS A 73 -7.94 -24.83 -1.95
N ASP A 74 -7.41 -23.80 -2.59
CA ASP A 74 -6.33 -23.90 -3.57
C ASP A 74 -4.95 -23.97 -2.90
N MET A 75 -4.89 -23.80 -1.58
CA MET A 75 -3.67 -23.75 -0.78
C MET A 75 -3.42 -25.06 -0.05
N PRO A 76 -2.19 -25.32 0.45
CA PRO A 76 -1.93 -26.48 1.30
C PRO A 76 -2.87 -26.60 2.49
N GLU A 77 -3.11 -27.83 2.96
CA GLU A 77 -4.04 -28.16 4.06
C GLU A 77 -3.83 -27.27 5.30
N PHE A 78 -2.58 -26.88 5.59
CA PHE A 78 -2.26 -25.98 6.70
C PHE A 78 -3.01 -24.65 6.65
N PHE A 79 -3.27 -24.10 5.46
CA PHE A 79 -4.00 -22.83 5.27
C PHE A 79 -5.52 -23.00 5.19
N GLN A 80 -6.04 -24.22 5.18
CA GLN A 80 -7.48 -24.50 5.12
C GLN A 80 -8.16 -24.41 6.51
N GLN A 81 -7.57 -23.65 7.43
CA GLN A 81 -8.12 -23.34 8.74
C GLN A 81 -8.82 -21.99 8.70
N ASP A 82 -9.87 -21.81 9.50
CA ASP A 82 -10.70 -20.59 9.55
C ASP A 82 -9.85 -19.30 9.74
N LYS A 83 -8.76 -19.39 10.51
CA LYS A 83 -7.86 -18.24 10.77
C LYS A 83 -7.16 -17.70 9.52
N PHE A 84 -7.09 -18.46 8.45
CA PHE A 84 -6.46 -18.09 7.19
C PHE A 84 -7.45 -17.74 6.08
N ASP A 85 -8.73 -18.01 6.31
CA ASP A 85 -9.77 -17.74 5.33
C ASP A 85 -10.00 -16.22 5.17
N GLY A 86 -9.96 -15.78 3.92
CA GLY A 86 -10.16 -14.38 3.55
C GLY A 86 -8.94 -13.47 3.70
N ASN A 87 -7.93 -13.81 4.50
CA ASN A 87 -6.74 -13.00 4.73
C ASN A 87 -5.46 -13.55 4.10
N SER A 88 -5.58 -14.64 3.32
CA SER A 88 -4.46 -15.31 2.67
C SER A 88 -4.53 -15.16 1.15
N MET A 89 -3.38 -14.99 0.50
CA MET A 89 -3.24 -14.89 -0.94
C MET A 89 -2.09 -15.77 -1.41
N MET A 90 -2.37 -16.70 -2.31
CA MET A 90 -1.32 -17.44 -3.02
C MET A 90 -0.83 -16.59 -4.19
N CYS A 91 0.46 -16.39 -4.26
CA CYS A 91 1.12 -15.46 -5.18
C CYS A 91 2.24 -16.13 -5.98
N ARG A 92 2.46 -15.62 -7.18
CA ARG A 92 3.68 -15.91 -7.94
C ARG A 92 4.91 -15.39 -7.20
N LYS A 93 6.02 -16.09 -7.32
CA LYS A 93 7.32 -15.59 -6.89
C LYS A 93 7.81 -14.57 -7.91
N LEU A 94 8.29 -13.44 -7.40
CA LEU A 94 8.84 -12.36 -8.21
C LEU A 94 10.22 -11.99 -7.68
N ASP A 95 11.10 -11.54 -8.58
CA ASP A 95 12.28 -10.76 -8.21
C ASP A 95 11.83 -9.32 -7.94
N MET A 96 11.68 -8.95 -6.66
CA MET A 96 11.12 -7.67 -6.27
C MET A 96 12.07 -6.54 -6.60
N ILE A 97 11.58 -5.57 -7.37
CA ILE A 97 12.32 -4.36 -7.73
C ILE A 97 12.51 -3.49 -6.47
N PRO A 98 13.77 -3.10 -6.15
CA PRO A 98 14.07 -2.43 -4.88
C PRO A 98 13.75 -0.92 -4.91
N VAL A 99 12.57 -0.57 -5.38
CA VAL A 99 12.03 0.79 -5.42
C VAL A 99 10.56 0.74 -4.99
N GLU A 100 10.19 1.61 -4.08
CA GLU A 100 8.80 1.87 -3.76
C GLU A 100 8.23 2.90 -4.74
N CYS A 101 7.18 2.51 -5.44
CA CYS A 101 6.54 3.34 -6.47
C CYS A 101 5.41 4.16 -5.85
N ILE A 102 5.72 5.37 -5.39
CA ILE A 102 4.74 6.27 -4.79
C ILE A 102 4.19 7.19 -5.87
N VAL A 103 2.87 7.18 -6.02
CA VAL A 103 2.14 8.09 -6.91
C VAL A 103 1.26 9.01 -6.07
N ARG A 104 1.33 10.31 -6.33
CA ARG A 104 0.58 11.34 -5.61
C ARG A 104 -0.30 12.13 -6.56
N GLY A 105 -1.59 12.14 -6.29
CA GLY A 105 -2.55 13.01 -7.00
C GLY A 105 -2.92 14.25 -6.21
N TYR A 106 -2.62 14.26 -4.92
CA TYR A 106 -2.84 15.36 -3.97
C TYR A 106 -1.58 15.56 -3.15
N ILE A 107 -1.34 16.80 -2.69
CA ILE A 107 -0.15 17.12 -1.94
C ILE A 107 -0.41 17.05 -0.43
N THR A 108 0.18 16.05 0.22
CA THR A 108 0.02 15.77 1.65
C THR A 108 1.22 15.00 2.21
N GLY A 109 1.27 14.80 3.50
CA GLY A 109 2.29 14.01 4.17
C GLY A 109 3.71 14.49 3.86
N SER A 110 4.62 13.57 3.56
CA SER A 110 6.01 13.90 3.25
C SER A 110 6.17 14.73 1.97
N GLY A 111 5.25 14.57 1.00
CA GLY A 111 5.20 15.41 -0.20
C GLY A 111 4.90 16.87 0.14
N TRP A 112 3.93 17.13 1.02
CA TRP A 112 3.63 18.47 1.51
C TRP A 112 4.80 19.07 2.28
N ALA A 113 5.41 18.31 3.18
CA ALA A 113 6.59 18.78 3.92
C ALA A 113 7.76 19.15 2.99
N SER A 114 8.01 18.36 1.95
CA SER A 114 9.03 18.67 0.94
C SER A 114 8.70 19.94 0.15
N TYR A 115 7.46 20.06 -0.29
CA TYR A 115 6.99 21.25 -1.02
C TYR A 115 7.11 22.53 -0.21
N GLN A 116 6.74 22.52 1.07
CA GLN A 116 6.88 23.66 1.96
C GLN A 116 8.35 24.10 2.10
N LYS A 117 9.28 23.17 2.04
CA LYS A 117 10.71 23.43 2.21
C LYS A 117 11.32 24.13 1.00
N ASN A 118 10.99 23.72 -0.23
CA ASN A 118 11.68 24.19 -1.43
C ASN A 118 10.84 24.21 -2.70
N GLY A 119 9.52 23.99 -2.63
CA GLY A 119 8.61 23.98 -3.78
C GLY A 119 8.72 22.75 -4.66
N THR A 120 9.45 21.72 -4.22
CA THR A 120 9.66 20.47 -5.01
C THR A 120 9.30 19.23 -4.22
N VAL A 121 9.01 18.15 -4.94
CA VAL A 121 8.87 16.80 -4.40
C VAL A 121 9.66 15.84 -5.30
N CYS A 122 10.63 15.13 -4.73
CA CYS A 122 11.50 14.22 -5.51
C CYS A 122 12.12 14.87 -6.76
N GLY A 123 12.53 16.13 -6.64
CA GLY A 123 13.09 16.92 -7.75
C GLY A 123 12.07 17.48 -8.74
N ILE A 124 10.78 17.20 -8.57
CA ILE A 124 9.70 17.74 -9.40
C ILE A 124 9.29 19.10 -8.84
N THR A 125 9.45 20.15 -9.66
CA THR A 125 8.97 21.49 -9.31
C THR A 125 7.45 21.54 -9.47
N LEU A 126 6.75 21.93 -8.41
CA LEU A 126 5.31 22.09 -8.39
C LEU A 126 4.89 23.57 -8.49
N PRO A 127 3.64 23.86 -8.90
CA PRO A 127 3.14 25.21 -8.95
C PRO A 127 3.27 25.94 -7.60
N GLU A 128 3.48 27.23 -7.64
CA GLU A 128 3.48 28.07 -6.43
C GLU A 128 2.07 28.22 -5.86
N GLY A 129 1.98 28.41 -4.55
CA GLY A 129 0.71 28.72 -3.85
C GLY A 129 -0.16 27.51 -3.55
N LEU A 130 0.35 26.28 -3.71
CA LEU A 130 -0.38 25.08 -3.27
C LEU A 130 -0.58 25.10 -1.76
N LYS A 131 -1.74 24.62 -1.34
CA LYS A 131 -2.11 24.39 0.06
C LYS A 131 -2.06 22.91 0.39
N GLU A 132 -1.95 22.57 1.65
CA GLU A 132 -2.06 21.19 2.09
C GLU A 132 -3.35 20.53 1.57
N SER A 133 -3.25 19.31 1.09
CA SER A 133 -4.34 18.55 0.48
C SER A 133 -4.86 19.07 -0.86
N ASP A 134 -4.21 20.05 -1.49
CA ASP A 134 -4.57 20.44 -2.86
C ASP A 134 -4.42 19.28 -3.83
N LYS A 135 -5.35 19.21 -4.79
CA LYS A 135 -5.21 18.34 -5.95
C LYS A 135 -4.11 18.86 -6.85
N LEU A 136 -3.20 18.00 -7.25
CA LEU A 136 -2.16 18.35 -8.21
C LEU A 136 -2.73 18.44 -9.62
N PRO A 137 -2.16 19.29 -10.50
CA PRO A 137 -2.59 19.39 -11.91
C PRO A 137 -2.55 18.05 -12.63
N GLU A 138 -1.50 17.26 -12.38
CA GLU A 138 -1.32 15.88 -12.83
C GLU A 138 -0.77 15.04 -11.68
N PRO A 139 -1.08 13.73 -11.62
CA PRO A 139 -0.42 12.82 -10.71
C PRO A 139 1.09 12.81 -10.93
N ILE A 140 1.85 12.79 -9.87
CA ILE A 140 3.31 12.75 -9.91
C ILE A 140 3.84 11.42 -9.36
N TYR A 141 4.92 10.94 -9.97
CA TYR A 141 5.66 9.77 -9.52
C TYR A 141 6.82 10.20 -8.63
N THR A 142 6.78 9.80 -7.37
CA THR A 142 7.72 10.20 -6.32
C THR A 142 8.33 8.96 -5.66
N PRO A 143 9.28 8.29 -6.33
CA PRO A 143 9.82 7.03 -5.87
C PRO A 143 10.63 7.17 -4.59
N SER A 144 10.76 6.05 -3.88
CA SER A 144 11.61 5.91 -2.71
C SER A 144 12.47 4.66 -2.86
N THR A 145 13.67 4.67 -2.32
CA THR A 145 14.44 3.44 -2.18
C THR A 145 13.74 2.51 -1.20
N LYS A 146 13.91 1.22 -1.40
CA LYS A 146 13.53 0.23 -0.39
C LYS A 146 14.77 -0.10 0.42
N ALA A 147 14.83 0.45 1.63
CA ALA A 147 15.96 0.26 2.53
C ALA A 147 16.07 -1.20 3.02
N GLU A 148 17.30 -1.62 3.34
CA GLU A 148 17.52 -2.86 4.08
C GLU A 148 16.99 -2.73 5.51
N ILE A 149 16.80 -3.88 6.17
CA ILE A 149 16.27 -3.90 7.53
C ILE A 149 17.20 -3.11 8.47
N GLY A 150 16.68 -2.01 9.02
CA GLY A 150 17.40 -1.14 9.93
C GLY A 150 17.74 0.26 9.38
N ASP A 151 17.60 0.45 8.07
CA ASP A 151 17.73 1.74 7.42
C ASP A 151 16.36 2.36 7.10
N HIS A 152 16.35 3.65 6.78
CA HIS A 152 15.13 4.35 6.36
C HIS A 152 15.06 4.45 4.85
N ASP A 153 13.83 4.31 4.30
CA ASP A 153 13.55 4.58 2.92
C ASP A 153 13.82 6.05 2.59
N GLU A 154 14.50 6.30 1.47
CA GLU A 154 14.84 7.64 1.03
C GLU A 154 14.04 8.01 -0.22
N ASN A 155 13.35 9.15 -0.17
CA ASN A 155 12.74 9.73 -1.35
C ASN A 155 13.82 10.14 -2.35
N ILE A 156 13.68 9.70 -3.59
CA ILE A 156 14.64 9.92 -4.67
C ILE A 156 13.96 10.52 -5.90
N SER A 157 14.74 11.20 -6.73
CA SER A 157 14.25 11.65 -8.04
C SER A 157 14.11 10.48 -9.01
N PHE A 158 13.42 10.72 -10.12
CA PHE A 158 13.34 9.73 -11.20
C PHE A 158 14.74 9.33 -11.69
N GLU A 159 15.61 10.29 -11.93
CA GLU A 159 16.98 10.07 -12.39
C GLU A 159 17.81 9.27 -11.39
N GLN A 160 17.63 9.53 -10.09
CA GLN A 160 18.25 8.73 -9.04
C GLN A 160 17.70 7.31 -9.02
N SER A 161 16.42 7.11 -9.31
CA SER A 161 15.83 5.76 -9.42
C SER A 161 16.41 4.97 -10.58
N VAL A 162 16.69 5.63 -11.71
CA VAL A 162 17.40 5.01 -12.84
C VAL A 162 18.78 4.52 -12.42
N THR A 163 19.56 5.39 -11.76
CA THR A 163 20.90 5.04 -11.27
C THR A 163 20.84 3.92 -10.23
N HIS A 164 19.84 3.93 -9.36
CA HIS A 164 19.64 2.89 -8.37
C HIS A 164 19.34 1.54 -9.03
N LEU A 165 18.41 1.51 -9.99
CA LEU A 165 18.04 0.27 -10.69
C LEU A 165 19.15 -0.26 -11.59
N GLU A 166 19.98 0.61 -12.18
CA GLU A 166 21.12 0.18 -12.98
C GLU A 166 22.13 -0.67 -12.18
N LYS A 167 22.22 -0.47 -10.86
CA LYS A 167 23.07 -1.29 -9.98
C LYS A 167 22.56 -2.72 -9.83
N TYR A 168 21.25 -2.90 -9.83
CA TYR A 168 20.60 -4.22 -9.67
C TYR A 168 20.34 -4.90 -11.00
N TYR A 169 20.09 -4.12 -12.05
CA TYR A 169 19.73 -4.59 -13.39
C TYR A 169 20.60 -3.90 -14.44
N PRO A 170 21.91 -4.24 -14.54
CA PRO A 170 22.83 -3.58 -15.46
C PRO A 170 22.33 -3.57 -16.91
N GLY A 171 22.28 -2.40 -17.52
CA GLY A 171 21.76 -2.18 -18.87
C GLY A 171 20.24 -2.02 -18.97
N HIS A 172 19.50 -2.14 -17.87
CA HIS A 172 18.04 -2.05 -17.82
C HIS A 172 17.50 -0.98 -16.88
N GLY A 173 18.37 -0.22 -16.20
CA GLY A 173 17.94 0.75 -15.18
C GLY A 173 16.96 1.78 -15.72
N GLN A 174 17.27 2.37 -16.87
CA GLN A 174 16.38 3.35 -17.53
C GLN A 174 15.05 2.72 -17.94
N GLU A 175 15.10 1.56 -18.60
CA GLU A 175 13.91 0.86 -19.09
C GLU A 175 12.95 0.53 -17.94
N TYR A 176 13.46 -0.06 -16.87
CA TYR A 176 12.61 -0.46 -15.73
C TYR A 176 12.08 0.76 -14.97
N ALA A 177 12.90 1.79 -14.78
CA ALA A 177 12.46 3.03 -14.13
C ALA A 177 11.30 3.69 -14.91
N GLU A 178 11.40 3.78 -16.23
CA GLU A 178 10.33 4.34 -17.08
C GLU A 178 9.07 3.48 -17.03
N LYS A 179 9.20 2.18 -17.17
CA LYS A 179 8.06 1.25 -17.18
C LYS A 179 7.30 1.27 -15.86
N ILE A 180 7.99 1.16 -14.70
CA ILE A 180 7.31 1.17 -13.39
C ILE A 180 6.66 2.51 -13.10
N ARG A 181 7.28 3.63 -13.52
CA ARG A 181 6.66 4.95 -13.43
C ARG A 181 5.37 5.01 -14.25
N ASP A 182 5.44 4.65 -15.50
CA ASP A 182 4.31 4.80 -16.43
C ASP A 182 3.16 3.86 -16.08
N TYR A 183 3.45 2.60 -15.71
CA TYR A 183 2.44 1.65 -15.26
C TYR A 183 1.78 2.08 -13.95
N THR A 184 2.54 2.54 -12.96
CA THR A 184 1.98 2.91 -11.65
C THR A 184 1.16 4.20 -11.73
N ILE A 185 1.55 5.16 -12.57
CA ILE A 185 0.71 6.34 -12.86
C ILE A 185 -0.59 5.91 -13.56
N ALA A 186 -0.54 5.01 -14.54
CA ALA A 186 -1.74 4.51 -15.21
C ALA A 186 -2.69 3.77 -14.25
N LEU A 187 -2.14 2.91 -13.39
CA LEU A 187 -2.89 2.24 -12.33
C LEU A 187 -3.56 3.24 -11.38
N TYR A 188 -2.79 4.23 -10.91
CA TYR A 188 -3.31 5.27 -10.03
C TYR A 188 -4.47 6.03 -10.69
N LYS A 189 -4.30 6.49 -11.92
CA LYS A 189 -5.34 7.27 -12.64
C LYS A 189 -6.65 6.49 -12.74
N LYS A 190 -6.59 5.23 -13.19
CA LYS A 190 -7.78 4.37 -13.32
C LYS A 190 -8.47 4.15 -11.98
N CYS A 191 -7.70 3.78 -10.96
CA CYS A 191 -8.25 3.45 -9.64
C CYS A 191 -8.74 4.69 -8.90
N ALA A 192 -8.06 5.84 -9.02
CA ALA A 192 -8.48 7.09 -8.41
C ALA A 192 -9.79 7.62 -9.01
N GLU A 193 -9.97 7.51 -10.32
CA GLU A 193 -11.23 7.86 -11.00
C GLU A 193 -12.38 6.97 -10.51
N TYR A 194 -12.16 5.66 -10.46
CA TYR A 194 -13.15 4.73 -9.94
C TYR A 194 -13.50 5.02 -8.48
N ALA A 195 -12.50 5.18 -7.61
CA ALA A 195 -12.70 5.44 -6.19
C ALA A 195 -13.48 6.75 -5.96
N LEU A 196 -13.18 7.79 -6.73
CA LEU A 196 -13.91 9.06 -6.67
C LEU A 196 -15.40 8.88 -7.02
N SER A 197 -15.71 8.03 -8.00
CA SER A 197 -17.11 7.68 -8.34
C SER A 197 -17.84 6.97 -7.19
N LYS A 198 -17.09 6.39 -6.24
CA LYS A 198 -17.60 5.72 -5.03
C LYS A 198 -17.52 6.60 -3.77
N GLY A 199 -17.14 7.86 -3.92
CA GLY A 199 -17.06 8.81 -2.80
C GLY A 199 -15.74 8.79 -2.04
N ILE A 200 -14.68 8.20 -2.62
CA ILE A 200 -13.34 8.13 -2.00
C ILE A 200 -12.32 8.83 -2.91
N ILE A 201 -11.54 9.73 -2.31
CA ILE A 201 -10.35 10.32 -2.91
C ILE A 201 -9.15 9.44 -2.52
N ILE A 202 -8.42 8.94 -3.51
CA ILE A 202 -7.10 8.35 -3.30
C ILE A 202 -6.08 9.49 -3.44
N ALA A 203 -5.58 10.00 -2.31
CA ALA A 203 -4.64 11.11 -2.32
C ALA A 203 -3.27 10.71 -2.83
N ASP A 204 -2.76 9.61 -2.34
CA ASP A 204 -1.53 8.97 -2.76
C ASP A 204 -1.56 7.47 -2.47
N THR A 205 -0.65 6.75 -3.09
CA THR A 205 -0.48 5.32 -2.87
C THR A 205 0.94 4.87 -3.17
N LYS A 206 1.32 3.76 -2.57
CA LYS A 206 2.58 3.06 -2.82
C LYS A 206 2.30 1.73 -3.50
N PHE A 207 2.94 1.49 -4.65
CA PHE A 207 2.97 0.21 -5.32
C PHE A 207 4.35 -0.44 -5.19
N GLU A 208 4.37 -1.76 -5.20
CA GLU A 208 5.59 -2.53 -5.33
C GLU A 208 5.50 -3.41 -6.59
N CYS A 209 6.57 -3.40 -7.38
CA CYS A 209 6.69 -4.19 -8.59
C CYS A 209 7.80 -5.23 -8.46
N GLY A 210 7.69 -6.30 -9.20
CA GLY A 210 8.73 -7.30 -9.35
C GLY A 210 8.85 -7.75 -10.80
N LEU A 211 9.87 -8.57 -11.07
CA LEU A 211 10.07 -9.22 -12.35
C LEU A 211 9.66 -10.68 -12.25
N ASP A 212 8.92 -11.16 -13.25
CA ASP A 212 8.68 -12.58 -13.41
C ASP A 212 9.91 -13.30 -14.02
N GLU A 213 9.82 -14.60 -14.22
CA GLU A 213 10.87 -15.44 -14.78
C GLU A 213 11.31 -15.05 -16.21
N ASN A 214 10.50 -14.26 -16.91
CA ASN A 214 10.75 -13.76 -18.26
C ASN A 214 11.23 -12.29 -18.26
N GLY A 215 11.44 -11.68 -17.09
CA GLY A 215 11.81 -10.29 -16.95
C GLY A 215 10.67 -9.28 -17.18
N ASN A 216 9.43 -9.73 -17.18
CA ASN A 216 8.27 -8.84 -17.29
C ASN A 216 7.93 -8.22 -15.93
N ILE A 217 7.53 -6.96 -15.96
CA ILE A 217 7.09 -6.25 -14.75
C ILE A 217 5.71 -6.74 -14.33
N VAL A 218 5.57 -7.04 -13.04
CA VAL A 218 4.34 -7.54 -12.41
C VAL A 218 4.13 -6.78 -11.10
N ILE A 219 2.88 -6.40 -10.80
CA ILE A 219 2.53 -5.85 -9.48
C ILE A 219 2.63 -6.95 -8.43
N GLY A 220 3.35 -6.66 -7.36
CA GLY A 220 3.46 -7.49 -6.17
C GLY A 220 2.87 -6.82 -4.92
N ASP A 221 3.07 -7.45 -3.79
CA ASP A 221 2.63 -6.99 -2.47
C ASP A 221 1.11 -6.72 -2.42
N GLU A 222 0.68 -5.73 -1.66
CA GLU A 222 -0.71 -5.25 -1.62
C GLU A 222 -0.94 -4.11 -2.60
N MET A 223 -2.20 -3.86 -2.94
CA MET A 223 -2.58 -2.79 -3.84
C MET A 223 -3.73 -1.96 -3.27
N LEU A 224 -3.50 -0.64 -3.14
CA LEU A 224 -4.53 0.37 -2.84
C LEU A 224 -5.39 0.00 -1.62
N THR A 225 -4.73 -0.29 -0.53
CA THR A 225 -5.36 -0.54 0.77
C THR A 225 -5.20 0.68 1.69
N PRO A 226 -5.93 0.76 2.80
CA PRO A 226 -5.72 1.81 3.79
C PRO A 226 -4.31 1.81 4.43
N ASP A 227 -3.56 0.71 4.33
CA ASP A 227 -2.17 0.64 4.82
C ASP A 227 -1.16 1.20 3.81
N SER A 228 -1.41 1.05 2.51
CA SER A 228 -0.53 1.51 1.43
C SER A 228 -0.95 2.84 0.80
N SER A 229 -2.10 3.38 1.19
CA SER A 229 -2.74 4.53 0.52
C SER A 229 -3.37 5.48 1.54
N ARG A 230 -3.52 6.75 1.14
CA ARG A 230 -4.39 7.68 1.84
C ARG A 230 -5.73 7.77 1.13
N PHE A 231 -6.77 7.28 1.79
CA PHE A 231 -8.15 7.35 1.35
C PHE A 231 -8.89 8.42 2.14
N TRP A 232 -9.40 9.42 1.44
CA TRP A 232 -10.20 10.49 2.05
C TRP A 232 -11.66 10.39 1.61
N PRO A 233 -12.62 10.73 2.49
CA PRO A 233 -13.99 10.98 2.05
C PRO A 233 -14.01 12.10 1.02
N ALA A 234 -14.66 11.87 -0.13
CA ALA A 234 -14.86 12.93 -1.12
C ALA A 234 -15.87 13.97 -0.61
N ASP A 235 -16.85 13.52 0.16
CA ASP A 235 -17.78 14.42 0.86
C ASP A 235 -17.05 15.21 1.94
N GLY A 236 -17.19 16.54 1.90
CA GLY A 236 -16.51 17.44 2.83
C GLY A 236 -15.01 17.66 2.56
N TYR A 237 -14.48 17.18 1.43
CA TYR A 237 -13.11 17.50 1.04
C TYR A 237 -12.93 19.01 0.84
N GLU A 238 -11.93 19.56 1.54
CA GLU A 238 -11.55 20.97 1.45
C GLU A 238 -10.04 21.11 1.60
N PRO A 239 -9.33 21.69 0.61
CA PRO A 239 -7.90 21.96 0.72
C PRO A 239 -7.57 23.00 1.79
N GLY A 240 -6.33 23.03 2.24
CA GLY A 240 -5.80 23.99 3.18
C GLY A 240 -5.47 23.42 4.57
N HIS A 241 -5.81 22.18 4.80
CA HIS A 241 -5.52 21.43 6.02
C HIS A 241 -5.52 19.92 5.75
N GLY A 242 -5.12 19.12 6.74
CA GLY A 242 -5.22 17.66 6.68
C GLY A 242 -6.67 17.19 6.56
N GLN A 243 -6.89 16.07 5.89
CA GLN A 243 -8.21 15.50 5.66
C GLN A 243 -8.51 14.35 6.61
N PRO A 244 -9.80 14.10 6.94
CA PRO A 244 -10.21 12.83 7.52
C PRO A 244 -9.79 11.66 6.60
N SER A 245 -9.48 10.50 7.18
CA SER A 245 -8.96 9.36 6.44
C SER A 245 -9.67 8.06 6.82
N PHE A 246 -9.77 7.11 5.89
CA PHE A 246 -10.29 5.76 6.11
C PHE A 246 -9.17 4.79 6.54
N ASP A 247 -8.26 5.24 7.37
CA ASP A 247 -7.12 4.46 7.82
C ASP A 247 -6.97 4.44 9.36
N LYS A 248 -5.76 4.20 9.81
CA LYS A 248 -5.38 4.18 11.23
C LYS A 248 -5.08 5.55 11.85
N GLN A 249 -5.65 6.63 11.29
CA GLN A 249 -5.42 7.98 11.83
C GLN A 249 -5.93 8.14 13.26
N PHE A 250 -7.06 7.53 13.60
CA PHE A 250 -7.55 7.51 14.98
C PHE A 250 -6.54 6.89 15.95
N ALA A 251 -5.91 5.79 15.57
CA ALA A 251 -4.87 5.17 16.38
C ALA A 251 -3.66 6.08 16.54
N ARG A 252 -3.19 6.68 15.45
CA ARG A 252 -2.05 7.61 15.47
C ARG A 252 -2.32 8.83 16.33
N ASP A 253 -3.49 9.43 16.21
CA ASP A 253 -3.87 10.64 16.97
C ASP A 253 -3.97 10.34 18.45
N TRP A 254 -4.58 9.20 18.79
CA TRP A 254 -4.66 8.78 20.18
C TRP A 254 -3.27 8.52 20.80
N LEU A 255 -2.39 7.83 20.09
CA LEU A 255 -1.01 7.55 20.54
C LEU A 255 -0.22 8.86 20.79
N LYS A 256 -0.36 9.85 19.91
CA LYS A 256 0.28 11.17 20.07
C LYS A 256 -0.27 11.93 21.28
N ALA A 257 -1.57 11.84 21.51
CA ALA A 257 -2.22 12.51 22.65
C ALA A 257 -1.96 11.81 24.00
N ASN A 258 -1.52 10.55 23.97
CA ASN A 258 -1.26 9.74 25.17
C ASN A 258 0.16 9.14 25.12
N PRO A 259 1.21 9.93 25.36
CA PRO A 259 2.60 9.49 25.18
C PRO A 259 3.02 8.33 26.08
N ASP A 260 2.36 8.14 27.23
CA ASP A 260 2.61 7.04 28.18
C ASP A 260 1.71 5.81 27.92
N ASN A 261 1.40 5.55 26.66
CA ASN A 261 0.35 4.61 26.23
C ASN A 261 0.72 3.12 26.26
N ASP A 262 1.98 2.77 26.53
CA ASP A 262 2.44 1.38 26.49
C ASP A 262 2.12 0.64 25.15
N TRP A 263 1.98 1.38 24.06
CA TRP A 263 1.61 0.84 22.73
C TRP A 263 0.33 0.01 22.71
N THR A 264 -0.59 0.30 23.64
CA THR A 264 -1.89 -0.36 23.76
C THR A 264 -3.02 0.65 23.56
N LEU A 265 -3.89 0.39 22.58
CA LEU A 265 -5.03 1.24 22.28
C LEU A 265 -6.23 0.86 23.16
N PRO A 266 -7.07 1.84 23.58
CA PRO A 266 -8.39 1.53 24.08
C PRO A 266 -9.25 0.81 23.03
N GLN A 267 -10.14 -0.08 23.45
CA GLN A 267 -11.00 -0.84 22.55
C GLN A 267 -11.83 0.07 21.64
N GLU A 268 -12.32 1.21 22.13
CA GLU A 268 -13.04 2.20 21.33
C GLU A 268 -12.23 2.70 20.11
N ILE A 269 -10.91 2.89 20.27
CA ILE A 269 -10.05 3.31 19.18
C ILE A 269 -9.80 2.19 18.19
N VAL A 270 -9.65 0.95 18.68
CA VAL A 270 -9.58 -0.25 17.83
C VAL A 270 -10.84 -0.38 16.98
N ASP A 271 -12.02 -0.26 17.61
CA ASP A 271 -13.31 -0.36 16.92
C ASP A 271 -13.50 0.74 15.88
N LYS A 272 -13.15 1.98 16.18
CA LYS A 272 -13.18 3.08 15.21
C LYS A 272 -12.22 2.85 14.04
N THR A 273 -11.08 2.23 14.30
CA THR A 273 -10.09 1.93 13.26
C THR A 273 -10.64 0.89 12.30
N ILE A 274 -11.14 -0.24 12.79
CA ILE A 274 -11.71 -1.28 11.90
C ILE A 274 -12.93 -0.77 11.15
N ASP A 275 -13.78 0.02 11.77
CA ASP A 275 -14.95 0.61 11.11
C ASP A 275 -14.55 1.42 9.87
N LYS A 276 -13.44 2.17 9.91
CA LYS A 276 -12.93 2.91 8.76
C LYS A 276 -12.44 1.99 7.63
N TYR A 277 -11.75 0.92 7.96
CA TYR A 277 -11.32 -0.08 6.98
C TYR A 277 -12.52 -0.77 6.30
N LEU A 278 -13.51 -1.19 7.08
CA LEU A 278 -14.73 -1.82 6.57
C LEU A 278 -15.56 -0.86 5.72
N GLN A 279 -15.67 0.40 6.14
CA GLN A 279 -16.38 1.43 5.39
C GLN A 279 -15.75 1.67 4.02
N ALA A 280 -14.42 1.80 3.96
CA ALA A 280 -13.71 1.95 2.70
C ALA A 280 -13.93 0.74 1.78
N TYR A 281 -13.84 -0.48 2.32
CA TYR A 281 -14.09 -1.70 1.56
C TYR A 281 -15.51 -1.73 0.98
N GLU A 282 -16.53 -1.47 1.78
CA GLU A 282 -17.93 -1.48 1.34
C GLU A 282 -18.20 -0.38 0.29
N MET A 283 -17.65 0.81 0.47
CA MET A 283 -17.80 1.90 -0.51
C MET A 283 -17.18 1.56 -1.86
N LEU A 284 -15.98 0.96 -1.86
CA LEU A 284 -15.26 0.63 -3.09
C LEU A 284 -15.84 -0.58 -3.82
N THR A 285 -16.19 -1.62 -3.10
CA THR A 285 -16.65 -2.90 -3.69
C THR A 285 -18.16 -2.97 -3.86
N GLY A 286 -18.92 -2.21 -3.08
CA GLY A 286 -20.38 -2.32 -2.98
C GLY A 286 -20.84 -3.54 -2.15
N GLU A 287 -19.92 -4.26 -1.53
CA GLU A 287 -20.19 -5.49 -0.79
C GLU A 287 -19.70 -5.36 0.66
N LYS A 288 -20.45 -6.00 1.57
CA LYS A 288 -19.96 -6.16 2.94
C LYS A 288 -18.91 -7.26 3.01
N LEU A 289 -17.90 -7.03 3.83
CA LEU A 289 -16.90 -8.06 4.11
C LEU A 289 -17.58 -9.25 4.82
N LYS A 290 -17.34 -10.44 4.32
CA LYS A 290 -17.85 -11.69 4.88
C LYS A 290 -17.09 -12.13 6.10
#